data_9c568ba1cd9380cd3a1d5d254ddd0660
#
_entry.id   9c568ba1cd9380cd3a1d5d254ddd0660
#
_cell.length_a   1.000
_cell.length_b   1.000
_cell.length_c   1.000
_cell.angle_alpha   90.00
_cell.angle_beta   90.00
_cell.angle_gamma   90.00
#
_symmetry.space_group_name_H-M   'P 1'
#
loop_
_entity.id
_entity.type
_entity.pdbx_description
1 polymer ?
#
loop_
_entity_poly.entity_id
_entity_poly.type
_entity_poly.pdbx_seq_one_letter_code
_entity_poly.pdbx_strand_id
1 'polypeptide(L)'
;MQNLGMSMLWFWVCYAIVTIVGVLHTIFNIYVLKMSPMDENSMGEGYEKTKPWHPLYNIILFTLFGWLYMNGLSTLSLSEALITGLLWTGISIVFDLLGWVLIKHPWSLSFKEFYIDYQPWISLIYLAIFLGPVIGYLICHIA
;
A
#
# COMPACT_ATOMS: atom_id res chain seq x y z
N MET A 1 -3.47 1.23 -21.46
CA MET A 1 -4.11 1.97 -20.35
C MET A 1 -5.01 3.04 -20.93
N GLN A 2 -6.31 2.98 -20.61
CA GLN A 2 -7.32 3.88 -21.20
C GLN A 2 -7.26 5.31 -20.63
N ASN A 3 -7.01 5.46 -19.34
CA ASN A 3 -6.95 6.77 -18.68
C ASN A 3 -5.86 6.82 -17.61
N LEU A 4 -4.65 7.14 -18.04
CA LEU A 4 -3.48 7.21 -17.14
C LEU A 4 -3.68 8.29 -16.04
N GLY A 5 -4.24 9.45 -16.39
CA GLY A 5 -4.44 10.53 -15.42
C GLY A 5 -5.38 10.13 -14.27
N MET A 6 -6.51 9.51 -14.60
CA MET A 6 -7.45 9.01 -13.59
C MET A 6 -6.86 7.85 -12.79
N SER A 7 -6.11 6.94 -13.43
CA SER A 7 -5.40 5.86 -12.74
C SER A 7 -4.42 6.41 -11.71
N MET A 8 -3.63 7.43 -12.08
CA MET A 8 -2.68 8.07 -11.17
C MET A 8 -3.38 8.81 -10.04
N LEU A 9 -4.48 9.50 -10.31
CA LEU A 9 -5.27 10.16 -9.26
C LEU A 9 -5.72 9.16 -8.20
N TRP A 10 -6.37 8.06 -8.60
CA TRP A 10 -6.84 7.03 -7.67
C TRP A 10 -5.71 6.34 -6.94
N PHE A 11 -4.59 6.08 -7.63
CA PHE A 11 -3.39 5.54 -6.99
C PHE A 11 -2.90 6.45 -5.85
N TRP A 12 -2.68 7.73 -6.11
CA TRP A 12 -2.13 8.64 -5.10
C TRP A 12 -3.07 8.87 -3.93
N VAL A 13 -4.36 8.98 -4.18
CA VAL A 13 -5.37 9.07 -3.11
C VAL A 13 -5.33 7.81 -2.24
N CYS A 14 -5.33 6.62 -2.87
CA CYS A 14 -5.26 5.35 -2.16
C CYS A 14 -3.95 5.22 -1.35
N TYR A 15 -2.81 5.50 -1.97
CA TYR A 15 -1.49 5.41 -1.35
C TYR A 15 -1.38 6.34 -0.14
N ALA A 16 -1.88 7.56 -0.24
CA ALA A 16 -1.92 8.50 0.89
C ALA A 16 -2.81 7.97 2.03
N ILE A 17 -4.00 7.47 1.73
CA ILE A 17 -4.93 6.94 2.73
C ILE A 17 -4.34 5.72 3.45
N VAL A 18 -3.79 4.74 2.72
CA VAL A 18 -3.23 3.54 3.33
C VAL A 18 -2.02 3.86 4.21
N THR A 19 -1.19 4.83 3.80
CA THR A 19 -0.07 5.32 4.60
C THR A 19 -0.56 5.97 5.90
N ILE A 20 -1.57 6.85 5.82
CA ILE A 20 -2.17 7.49 7.00
C ILE A 20 -2.76 6.44 7.94
N VAL A 21 -3.49 5.45 7.42
CA VAL A 21 -4.07 4.37 8.24
C VAL A 21 -2.98 3.60 8.99
N GLY A 22 -1.88 3.24 8.32
CA GLY A 22 -0.75 2.55 8.94
C GLY A 22 -0.08 3.38 10.03
N VAL A 23 0.15 4.67 9.77
CA VAL A 23 0.71 5.61 10.76
C VAL A 23 -0.21 5.76 11.97
N LEU A 24 -1.51 5.98 11.75
CA LEU A 24 -2.48 6.13 12.85
C LEU A 24 -2.59 4.85 13.69
N HIS A 25 -2.52 3.66 13.07
CA HIS A 25 -2.50 2.41 13.82
C HIS A 25 -1.24 2.28 14.69
N THR A 26 -0.07 2.62 14.16
CA THR A 26 1.17 2.63 14.94
C THR A 26 1.09 3.61 16.12
N ILE A 27 0.58 4.83 15.88
CA ILE A 27 0.35 5.83 16.92
C ILE A 27 -0.63 5.30 17.99
N PHE A 28 -1.72 4.67 17.58
CA PHE A 28 -2.67 4.04 18.50
C PHE A 28 -1.99 2.98 19.38
N ASN A 29 -1.19 2.09 18.80
CA ASN A 29 -0.45 1.08 19.55
C ASN A 29 0.50 1.70 20.58
N ILE A 30 1.20 2.78 20.22
CA ILE A 30 2.15 3.45 21.12
C ILE A 30 1.42 4.20 22.24
N TYR A 31 0.45 5.06 21.91
CA TYR A 31 -0.14 5.98 22.88
C TYR A 31 -1.32 5.39 23.66
N VAL A 32 -2.11 4.51 23.06
CA VAL A 32 -3.28 3.91 23.70
C VAL A 32 -2.92 2.57 24.34
N LEU A 33 -2.26 1.69 23.58
CA LEU A 33 -1.86 0.37 24.08
C LEU A 33 -0.54 0.36 24.84
N LYS A 34 0.15 1.54 24.94
CA LYS A 34 1.39 1.73 25.69
C LYS A 34 2.56 0.83 25.22
N MET A 35 2.59 0.50 23.94
CA MET A 35 3.69 -0.24 23.34
C MET A 35 4.91 0.67 23.14
N SER A 36 6.11 0.10 23.09
CA SER A 36 7.34 0.90 22.88
C SER A 36 7.34 1.58 21.50
N PRO A 37 7.74 2.87 21.45
CA PRO A 37 7.91 3.59 20.18
C PRO A 37 9.17 3.11 19.44
N MET A 38 9.32 3.55 18.19
CA MET A 38 10.55 3.41 17.42
C MET A 38 11.67 4.24 18.09
N ASP A 39 12.87 3.66 18.17
CA ASP A 39 14.08 4.34 18.62
C ASP A 39 15.27 4.00 17.69
N GLU A 40 16.47 4.54 17.99
CA GLU A 40 17.68 4.35 17.16
C GLU A 40 18.12 2.87 17.05
N ASN A 41 17.67 1.99 17.93
CA ASN A 41 18.10 0.61 18.02
C ASN A 41 17.01 -0.40 17.68
N SER A 42 15.75 0.04 17.61
CA SER A 42 14.62 -0.86 17.35
C SER A 42 13.44 -0.17 16.65
N MET A 43 12.71 -0.95 15.87
CA MET A 43 11.45 -0.54 15.23
C MET A 43 10.32 -0.30 16.23
N GLY A 44 10.51 -0.67 17.50
CA GLY A 44 9.50 -0.56 18.54
C GLY A 44 8.33 -1.52 18.38
N GLU A 45 7.80 -1.99 19.52
CA GLU A 45 6.67 -2.95 19.52
C GLU A 45 5.43 -2.39 18.82
N GLY A 46 5.17 -1.09 18.97
CA GLY A 46 4.01 -0.43 18.35
C GLY A 46 3.99 -0.58 16.83
N TYR A 47 5.15 -0.41 16.17
CA TYR A 47 5.27 -0.62 14.73
C TYR A 47 5.27 -2.11 14.36
N GLU A 48 6.02 -2.96 15.09
CA GLU A 48 6.08 -4.40 14.84
C GLU A 48 4.69 -5.05 14.82
N LYS A 49 3.82 -4.65 15.75
CA LYS A 49 2.43 -5.13 15.81
C LYS A 49 1.54 -4.58 14.69
N THR A 50 1.93 -3.47 14.04
CA THR A 50 1.20 -2.92 12.89
C THR A 50 1.51 -3.65 11.58
N LYS A 51 2.72 -4.17 11.42
CA LYS A 51 3.18 -4.81 10.17
C LYS A 51 2.21 -5.85 9.58
N PRO A 52 1.66 -6.81 10.34
CA PRO A 52 0.75 -7.82 9.79
C PRO A 52 -0.57 -7.26 9.24
N TRP A 53 -0.96 -6.05 9.67
CA TRP A 53 -2.19 -5.40 9.23
C TRP A 53 -2.04 -4.63 7.92
N HIS A 54 -0.81 -4.26 7.55
CA HIS A 54 -0.55 -3.49 6.33
C HIS A 54 -1.06 -4.19 5.05
N PRO A 55 -0.83 -5.50 4.81
CA PRO A 55 -1.41 -6.18 3.65
C PRO A 55 -2.95 -6.12 3.62
N LEU A 56 -3.61 -6.23 4.79
CA LEU A 56 -5.06 -6.14 4.88
C LEU A 56 -5.59 -4.76 4.49
N TYR A 57 -4.96 -3.68 4.98
CA TYR A 57 -5.33 -2.32 4.56
C TYR A 57 -5.13 -2.13 3.06
N ASN A 58 -4.01 -2.63 2.54
CA ASN A 58 -3.69 -2.50 1.13
C ASN A 58 -4.71 -3.26 0.26
N ILE A 59 -5.04 -4.51 0.57
CA ILE A 59 -5.99 -5.26 -0.27
C ILE A 59 -7.38 -4.62 -0.26
N ILE A 60 -7.86 -4.13 0.88
CA ILE A 60 -9.17 -3.48 0.98
C ILE A 60 -9.18 -2.16 0.20
N LEU A 61 -8.21 -1.27 0.47
CA LEU A 61 -8.20 0.07 -0.12
C LEU A 61 -7.85 0.02 -1.61
N PHE A 62 -6.83 -0.72 -2.02
CA PHE A 62 -6.48 -0.83 -3.44
C PHE A 62 -7.56 -1.55 -4.26
N THR A 63 -8.34 -2.46 -3.67
CA THR A 63 -9.54 -3.02 -4.31
C THR A 63 -10.62 -1.95 -4.49
N LEU A 64 -10.91 -1.17 -3.47
CA LEU A 64 -11.91 -0.08 -3.55
C LEU A 64 -11.52 0.94 -4.61
N PHE A 65 -10.30 1.44 -4.60
CA PHE A 65 -9.84 2.44 -5.56
C PHE A 65 -9.61 1.86 -6.96
N GLY A 66 -9.23 0.58 -7.07
CA GLY A 66 -9.21 -0.16 -8.32
C GLY A 66 -10.60 -0.31 -8.92
N TRP A 67 -11.60 -0.63 -8.11
CA TRP A 67 -13.00 -0.65 -8.54
C TRP A 67 -13.48 0.72 -9.01
N LEU A 68 -13.19 1.80 -8.28
CA LEU A 68 -13.55 3.17 -8.70
C LEU A 68 -12.93 3.52 -10.05
N TYR A 69 -11.65 3.16 -10.26
CA TYR A 69 -10.99 3.36 -11.56
C TYR A 69 -11.67 2.54 -12.66
N MET A 70 -11.86 1.22 -12.46
CA MET A 70 -12.46 0.32 -13.46
C MET A 70 -13.90 0.73 -13.81
N ASN A 71 -14.70 1.12 -12.84
CA ASN A 71 -16.08 1.57 -13.02
C ASN A 71 -16.19 2.89 -13.82
N GLY A 72 -15.12 3.70 -13.83
CA GLY A 72 -15.04 4.94 -14.62
C GLY A 72 -14.56 4.76 -16.07
N LEU A 73 -14.25 3.52 -16.50
CA LEU A 73 -13.75 3.25 -17.84
C LEU A 73 -14.89 3.03 -18.84
N SER A 74 -14.66 3.43 -20.11
CA SER A 74 -15.61 3.20 -21.19
C SER A 74 -15.72 1.73 -21.61
N THR A 75 -14.62 0.97 -21.46
CA THR A 75 -14.57 -0.47 -21.74
C THR A 75 -13.80 -1.20 -20.65
N LEU A 76 -14.44 -2.21 -20.06
CA LEU A 76 -13.79 -3.06 -19.06
C LEU A 76 -12.95 -4.14 -19.75
N SER A 77 -11.71 -4.33 -19.31
CA SER A 77 -10.87 -5.44 -19.76
C SER A 77 -9.93 -5.91 -18.67
N LEU A 78 -9.68 -7.21 -18.61
CA LEU A 78 -8.71 -7.80 -17.70
C LEU A 78 -7.28 -7.28 -17.98
N SER A 79 -6.95 -7.04 -19.25
CA SER A 79 -5.65 -6.46 -19.62
C SER A 79 -5.44 -5.08 -18.98
N GLU A 80 -6.48 -4.24 -18.97
CA GLU A 80 -6.40 -2.93 -18.29
C GLU A 80 -6.15 -3.09 -16.79
N ALA A 81 -6.86 -4.02 -16.13
CA ALA A 81 -6.69 -4.29 -14.70
C ALA A 81 -5.28 -4.78 -14.37
N LEU A 82 -4.73 -5.70 -15.17
CA LEU A 82 -3.38 -6.22 -14.99
C LEU A 82 -2.31 -5.13 -15.19
N ILE A 83 -2.44 -4.32 -16.24
CA ILE A 83 -1.52 -3.20 -16.50
C ILE A 83 -1.58 -2.16 -15.36
N THR A 84 -2.78 -1.85 -14.88
CA THR A 84 -2.98 -0.94 -13.74
C THR A 84 -2.33 -1.49 -12.48
N GLY A 85 -2.54 -2.77 -12.17
CA GLY A 85 -1.93 -3.43 -11.01
C GLY A 85 -0.40 -3.42 -11.07
N LEU A 86 0.18 -3.74 -12.23
CA LEU A 86 1.63 -3.69 -12.45
C LEU A 86 2.18 -2.26 -12.27
N LEU A 87 1.51 -1.27 -12.85
CA LEU A 87 1.91 0.13 -12.74
C LEU A 87 1.86 0.62 -11.29
N TRP A 88 0.75 0.37 -10.58
CA TRP A 88 0.58 0.79 -9.20
C TRP A 88 1.60 0.14 -8.27
N THR A 89 1.88 -1.15 -8.47
CA THR A 89 2.92 -1.87 -7.71
C THR A 89 4.30 -1.31 -8.01
N GLY A 90 4.64 -1.09 -9.28
CA GLY A 90 5.94 -0.54 -9.67
C GLY A 90 6.19 0.85 -9.08
N ILE A 91 5.18 1.73 -9.12
CA ILE A 91 5.26 3.06 -8.51
C ILE A 91 5.41 2.95 -6.99
N SER A 92 4.63 2.07 -6.32
CA SER A 92 4.75 1.85 -4.88
C SER A 92 6.16 1.43 -4.48
N ILE A 93 6.76 0.46 -5.17
CA ILE A 93 8.14 0.01 -4.89
C ILE A 93 9.13 1.17 -4.99
N VAL A 94 9.01 2.00 -6.05
CA VAL A 94 9.90 3.15 -6.24
C VAL A 94 9.71 4.20 -5.14
N PHE A 95 8.46 4.52 -4.80
CA PHE A 95 8.15 5.51 -3.77
C PHE A 95 8.50 5.02 -2.37
N ASP A 96 8.30 3.75 -2.07
CA ASP A 96 8.70 3.15 -0.80
C ASP A 96 10.24 3.17 -0.67
N LEU A 97 10.96 2.82 -1.73
CA LEU A 97 12.42 2.90 -1.73
C LEU A 97 12.92 4.33 -1.51
N LEU A 98 12.34 5.30 -2.21
CA LEU A 98 12.73 6.71 -2.07
C LEU A 98 12.31 7.26 -0.70
N GLY A 99 11.05 7.12 -0.34
CA GLY A 99 10.46 7.74 0.85
C GLY A 99 10.90 7.12 2.15
N TRP A 100 10.94 5.79 2.24
CA TRP A 100 11.20 5.11 3.51
C TRP A 100 12.65 4.66 3.70
N VAL A 101 13.43 4.51 2.62
CA VAL A 101 14.78 3.96 2.70
C VAL A 101 15.86 5.00 2.37
N LEU A 102 15.72 5.71 1.26
CA LEU A 102 16.77 6.60 0.76
C LEU A 102 16.69 8.01 1.37
N ILE A 103 15.51 8.59 1.48
CA ILE A 103 15.32 9.91 2.09
C ILE A 103 15.29 9.75 3.62
N LYS A 104 16.30 10.32 4.29
CA LYS A 104 16.42 10.19 5.75
C LYS A 104 15.47 11.15 6.47
N HIS A 105 14.65 10.57 7.33
CA HIS A 105 13.73 11.25 8.24
C HIS A 105 13.54 10.38 9.51
N PRO A 106 12.89 10.87 10.58
CA PRO A 106 12.81 10.14 11.86
C PRO A 106 12.19 8.72 11.76
N TRP A 107 11.45 8.42 10.71
CA TRP A 107 10.77 7.14 10.49
C TRP A 107 11.38 6.35 9.31
N SER A 108 12.53 6.79 8.78
CA SER A 108 13.19 6.06 7.68
C SER A 108 13.85 4.79 8.22
N LEU A 109 13.85 3.77 7.37
CA LEU A 109 14.38 2.45 7.66
C LEU A 109 15.62 2.18 6.81
N SER A 110 16.45 1.25 7.23
CA SER A 110 17.48 0.70 6.36
C SER A 110 16.83 -0.20 5.30
N PHE A 111 17.56 -0.46 4.21
CA PHE A 111 17.12 -1.41 3.18
C PHE A 111 16.82 -2.80 3.78
N LYS A 112 17.66 -3.23 4.73
CA LYS A 112 17.47 -4.51 5.42
C LYS A 112 16.18 -4.55 6.21
N GLU A 113 15.91 -3.53 7.02
CA GLU A 113 14.68 -3.44 7.84
C GLU A 113 13.43 -3.40 6.96
N PHE A 114 13.47 -2.68 5.83
CA PHE A 114 12.30 -2.49 4.98
C PHE A 114 12.03 -3.69 4.05
N TYR A 115 13.06 -4.28 3.44
CA TYR A 115 12.87 -5.34 2.44
C TYR A 115 13.19 -6.76 2.92
N ILE A 116 13.97 -6.93 3.99
CA ILE A 116 14.35 -8.24 4.50
C ILE A 116 13.62 -8.55 5.81
N ASP A 117 13.78 -7.71 6.82
CA ASP A 117 13.20 -7.96 8.14
C ASP A 117 11.68 -7.72 8.17
N TYR A 118 11.14 -7.04 7.15
CA TYR A 118 9.70 -6.85 6.97
C TYR A 118 9.00 -8.00 6.25
N GLN A 119 9.74 -9.01 5.78
CA GLN A 119 9.10 -10.20 5.20
C GLN A 119 8.27 -10.97 6.24
N PRO A 120 7.17 -11.60 5.82
CA PRO A 120 6.60 -11.65 4.46
C PRO A 120 5.70 -10.43 4.12
N TRP A 121 5.53 -9.51 5.05
CA TRP A 121 4.50 -8.47 4.97
C TRP A 121 4.70 -7.52 3.78
N ILE A 122 5.93 -7.12 3.48
CA ILE A 122 6.20 -6.21 2.35
C ILE A 122 5.86 -6.88 1.00
N SER A 123 6.15 -8.16 0.83
CA SER A 123 5.75 -8.90 -0.37
C SER A 123 4.24 -9.04 -0.49
N LEU A 124 3.54 -9.26 0.63
CA LEU A 124 2.08 -9.33 0.67
C LEU A 124 1.43 -7.96 0.39
N ILE A 125 2.06 -6.85 0.81
CA ILE A 125 1.62 -5.49 0.48
C ILE A 125 1.66 -5.30 -1.04
N TYR A 126 2.78 -5.58 -1.70
CA TYR A 126 2.92 -5.41 -3.14
C TYR A 126 1.98 -6.34 -3.92
N LEU A 127 1.78 -7.56 -3.45
CA LEU A 127 0.77 -8.47 -4.02
C LEU A 127 -0.65 -7.90 -3.88
N ALA A 128 -0.98 -7.32 -2.73
CA ALA A 128 -2.28 -6.69 -2.49
C ALA A 128 -2.50 -5.47 -3.40
N ILE A 129 -1.47 -4.64 -3.60
CA ILE A 129 -1.53 -3.50 -4.52
C ILE A 129 -1.77 -3.97 -5.96
N PHE A 130 -1.05 -5.02 -6.39
CA PHE A 130 -1.24 -5.63 -7.72
C PHE A 130 -2.65 -6.18 -7.91
N LEU A 131 -3.14 -6.94 -6.94
CA LEU A 131 -4.44 -7.60 -7.01
C LEU A 131 -5.62 -6.63 -6.87
N GLY A 132 -5.45 -5.47 -6.24
CA GLY A 132 -6.52 -4.51 -6.01
C GLY A 132 -7.31 -4.15 -7.28
N PRO A 133 -6.68 -3.64 -8.36
CA PRO A 133 -7.37 -3.37 -9.63
C PRO A 133 -7.96 -4.60 -10.29
N VAL A 134 -7.33 -5.78 -10.14
CA VAL A 134 -7.85 -7.05 -10.70
C VAL A 134 -9.16 -7.46 -10.00
N ILE A 135 -9.19 -7.39 -8.66
CA ILE A 135 -10.41 -7.66 -7.89
C ILE A 135 -11.46 -6.57 -8.20
N GLY A 136 -11.06 -5.30 -8.31
CA GLY A 136 -11.94 -4.21 -8.73
C GLY A 136 -12.60 -4.48 -10.08
N TYR A 137 -11.84 -4.96 -11.07
CA TYR A 137 -12.35 -5.41 -12.35
C TYR A 137 -13.39 -6.54 -12.21
N LEU A 138 -13.08 -7.57 -11.40
CA LEU A 138 -13.99 -8.69 -11.19
C LEU A 138 -15.31 -8.23 -10.56
N ILE A 139 -15.26 -7.30 -9.59
CA ILE A 139 -16.46 -6.72 -8.99
C ILE A 139 -17.31 -6.01 -10.05
N CYS A 140 -16.69 -5.16 -10.91
CA CYS A 140 -17.41 -4.50 -12.00
C CYS A 140 -17.99 -5.46 -13.04
N HIS A 141 -17.39 -6.65 -13.21
CA HIS A 141 -17.85 -7.64 -14.21
C HIS A 141 -19.02 -8.48 -13.70
N ILE A 142 -19.18 -8.61 -12.39
CA ILE A 142 -20.23 -9.41 -11.76
C ILE A 142 -21.45 -8.55 -11.37
N ALA A 143 -21.24 -7.25 -11.11
CA ALA A 143 -22.31 -6.30 -10.77
C ALA A 143 -23.06 -5.79 -12.00
#